data_5dd6eab454dd8fa2a06e77e9759a14b7
#
_entry.id   5dd6eab454dd8fa2a06e77e9759a14b7
#
_cell.length_a   1.000
_cell.length_b   1.000
_cell.length_c   1.000
_cell.angle_alpha   90.00
_cell.angle_beta   90.00
_cell.angle_gamma   90.00
#
_symmetry.space_group_name_H-M   'P 1'
#
loop_
_entity.id
_entity.type
_entity.pdbx_description
1 polymer ?
#
loop_
_entity_poly.entity_id
_entity_poly.type
_entity_poly.pdbx_seq_one_letter_code
_entity_poly.pdbx_strand_id
1 'polypeptide(L)'
;MIRRRLILPLALALSATPAAATIEVGGRTLPVIDMHLHPGDYATMAPGGKAFITQNLPPAFALYAPALLDRLSDPYAPHVGIAAQTALAGVDHAVLYAVYTHHTTGYYANEALERDLDDARNAVGADGDPWAWGFASVNFDDWAGDLAGDRLAALRSYFTAHPDRFIGIKLAHAHQQVPFTDPAYQGVYQVAAEVGVPVLLHTGFSPFPGAQSDPAYYDPLGLEAVVAAFDGAHGPARVDFVLSHVGQGDARAVAHALELAAAHPNVWLEISALNRPLQVDLDGLPATGTEPQYPAVLAAIRARGLIGRTLFATDGPQYSGAVRAYLGRMVAGMQAAGYTTDEIAAVLAGNFRRLFLHSS
;
A
#
# COMPACT_ATOMS: atom_id res chain seq x y z
N MET A 1 10.46 24.30 50.43
CA MET A 1 10.58 25.31 49.34
C MET A 1 11.37 24.69 48.18
N ILE A 2 10.74 24.01 47.25
CA ILE A 2 11.37 23.66 45.98
C ILE A 2 10.28 23.62 44.88
N ARG A 3 10.22 24.68 44.14
CA ARG A 3 10.06 24.85 42.69
C ARG A 3 8.91 24.15 41.96
N ARG A 4 7.75 24.73 42.05
CA ARG A 4 6.75 24.67 40.95
C ARG A 4 7.18 25.71 39.89
N ARG A 5 7.78 25.28 38.80
CA ARG A 5 7.91 26.02 37.52
C ARG A 5 8.51 25.08 36.49
N LEU A 6 7.68 24.52 35.61
CA LEU A 6 8.05 24.10 34.24
C LEU A 6 6.99 23.17 33.61
N ILE A 7 5.73 23.59 33.56
CA ILE A 7 4.71 22.82 32.80
C ILE A 7 3.86 23.74 31.88
N LEU A 8 4.23 25.02 31.70
CA LEU A 8 3.35 25.94 30.98
C LEU A 8 3.74 26.31 29.51
N PRO A 9 4.87 25.93 28.91
CA PRO A 9 5.04 26.26 27.49
C PRO A 9 4.72 25.12 26.52
N LEU A 10 4.42 23.91 26.97
CA LEU A 10 4.14 22.79 26.05
C LEU A 10 2.67 22.74 25.57
N ALA A 11 1.76 23.36 26.30
CA ALA A 11 0.32 23.34 25.96
C ALA A 11 -0.08 24.39 24.91
N LEU A 12 0.72 25.44 24.67
CA LEU A 12 0.39 26.48 23.70
C LEU A 12 0.94 26.22 22.28
N ALA A 13 1.81 25.23 22.11
CA ALA A 13 2.33 24.85 20.79
C ALA A 13 1.44 23.84 20.03
N LEU A 14 0.39 23.33 20.68
CA LEU A 14 -0.48 22.27 20.13
C LEU A 14 -1.80 22.81 19.53
N SER A 15 -2.03 24.11 19.53
CA SER A 15 -3.27 24.70 19.01
C SER A 15 -3.15 25.38 17.64
N ALA A 16 -1.99 25.40 17.02
CA ALA A 16 -1.88 25.72 15.61
C ALA A 16 -2.18 24.44 14.82
N THR A 17 -3.34 24.34 14.20
CA THR A 17 -3.53 23.39 13.09
C THR A 17 -2.37 23.65 12.12
N PRO A 18 -1.44 22.71 11.93
CA PRO A 18 -0.41 22.90 10.92
C PRO A 18 -1.15 23.13 9.60
N ALA A 19 -0.80 24.19 8.89
CA ALA A 19 -1.26 24.35 7.52
C ALA A 19 -0.92 23.05 6.77
N ALA A 20 -1.89 22.49 6.05
CA ALA A 20 -1.68 21.30 5.26
C ALA A 20 -0.43 21.52 4.39
N ALA A 21 0.54 20.63 4.47
CA ALA A 21 1.71 20.72 3.61
C ALA A 21 1.24 20.52 2.17
N THR A 22 1.73 21.31 1.25
CA THR A 22 1.47 21.14 -0.18
C THR A 22 2.74 20.62 -0.85
N ILE A 23 2.58 19.79 -1.88
CA ILE A 23 3.69 19.35 -2.71
C ILE A 23 3.80 20.27 -3.92
N GLU A 24 4.91 20.99 -3.98
CA GLU A 24 5.20 21.89 -5.10
C GLU A 24 6.30 21.31 -5.99
N VAL A 25 6.04 21.21 -7.29
CA VAL A 25 6.99 20.75 -8.30
C VAL A 25 6.93 21.68 -9.50
N GLY A 26 8.06 22.27 -9.87
CA GLY A 26 8.12 23.20 -11.00
C GLY A 26 7.21 24.43 -10.84
N GLY A 27 6.99 24.90 -9.60
CA GLY A 27 6.11 26.04 -9.30
C GLY A 27 4.61 25.72 -9.36
N ARG A 28 4.23 24.45 -9.38
CA ARG A 28 2.84 23.97 -9.37
C ARG A 28 2.58 23.16 -8.12
N THR A 29 1.49 23.44 -7.43
CA THR A 29 0.96 22.56 -6.38
C THR A 29 0.33 21.33 -7.04
N LEU A 30 0.75 20.13 -6.63
CA LEU A 30 0.28 18.88 -7.18
C LEU A 30 -0.61 18.15 -6.16
N PRO A 31 -1.74 17.57 -6.61
CA PRO A 31 -2.53 16.68 -5.76
C PRO A 31 -1.77 15.36 -5.53
N VAL A 32 -1.95 14.79 -4.34
CA VAL A 32 -1.30 13.54 -3.93
C VAL A 32 -2.33 12.56 -3.38
N ILE A 33 -2.33 11.35 -3.91
CA ILE A 33 -3.11 10.21 -3.40
C ILE A 33 -2.12 9.14 -2.96
N ASP A 34 -2.12 8.80 -1.68
CA ASP A 34 -1.35 7.67 -1.16
C ASP A 34 -2.20 6.41 -1.21
N MET A 35 -1.92 5.54 -2.18
CA MET A 35 -2.78 4.40 -2.41
C MET A 35 -2.43 3.15 -1.59
N HIS A 36 -1.54 3.24 -0.58
CA HIS A 36 -1.13 2.06 0.19
C HIS A 36 -0.89 2.39 1.67
N LEU A 37 -1.96 2.35 2.45
CA LEU A 37 -1.90 2.60 3.87
C LEU A 37 -2.60 1.48 4.65
N HIS A 38 -1.96 1.04 5.73
CA HIS A 38 -2.39 -0.07 6.57
C HIS A 38 -2.95 0.42 7.90
N PRO A 39 -4.27 0.53 8.06
CA PRO A 39 -4.84 0.50 9.39
C PRO A 39 -4.52 -0.85 10.04
N GLY A 40 -4.44 -0.89 11.36
CA GLY A 40 -4.04 -2.11 12.02
C GLY A 40 -4.31 -2.12 13.52
N ASP A 41 -4.21 -3.32 14.08
CA ASP A 41 -4.26 -3.59 15.51
C ASP A 41 -3.03 -4.43 15.88
N TYR A 42 -2.15 -3.85 16.71
CA TYR A 42 -0.94 -4.53 17.17
C TYR A 42 -1.25 -5.86 17.89
N ALA A 43 -2.41 -5.98 18.53
CA ALA A 43 -2.80 -7.21 19.22
C ALA A 43 -2.90 -8.40 18.25
N THR A 44 -3.31 -8.19 17.02
CA THR A 44 -3.50 -9.23 15.99
C THR A 44 -2.20 -9.70 15.35
N MET A 45 -1.11 -8.95 15.50
CA MET A 45 0.19 -9.24 14.89
C MET A 45 0.81 -10.51 15.48
N ALA A 46 1.43 -11.33 14.65
CA ALA A 46 2.17 -12.52 15.07
C ALA A 46 3.35 -12.16 16.00
N PRO A 47 3.73 -13.05 16.94
CA PRO A 47 4.85 -12.79 17.86
C PRO A 47 6.16 -12.42 17.15
N GLY A 48 6.49 -13.08 16.03
CA GLY A 48 7.66 -12.77 15.23
C GLY A 48 7.61 -11.37 14.61
N GLY A 49 6.44 -10.94 14.12
CA GLY A 49 6.21 -9.59 13.61
C GLY A 49 6.36 -8.54 14.71
N LYS A 50 5.80 -8.78 15.89
CA LYS A 50 5.98 -7.91 17.07
C LYS A 50 7.45 -7.72 17.43
N ALA A 51 8.19 -8.82 17.52
CA ALA A 51 9.61 -8.78 17.80
C ALA A 51 10.39 -8.02 16.72
N PHE A 52 10.08 -8.25 15.45
CA PHE A 52 10.74 -7.58 14.32
C PHE A 52 10.55 -6.06 14.35
N ILE A 53 9.35 -5.57 14.62
CA ILE A 53 9.08 -4.12 14.68
C ILE A 53 9.77 -3.49 15.88
N THR A 54 9.82 -4.17 17.02
CA THR A 54 10.34 -3.61 18.26
C THR A 54 11.84 -3.80 18.46
N GLN A 55 12.51 -4.67 17.69
CA GLN A 55 13.93 -5.01 17.88
C GLN A 55 14.90 -3.81 17.79
N ASN A 56 14.54 -2.80 17.04
CA ASN A 56 15.34 -1.59 16.85
C ASN A 56 14.91 -0.42 17.73
N LEU A 57 13.91 -0.61 18.58
CA LEU A 57 13.46 0.42 19.51
C LEU A 57 14.31 0.39 20.78
N PRO A 58 14.68 1.56 21.34
CA PRO A 58 15.27 1.61 22.67
C PRO A 58 14.36 0.91 23.69
N PRO A 59 14.89 0.17 24.69
CA PRO A 59 14.09 -0.63 25.62
C PRO A 59 12.97 0.15 26.32
N ALA A 60 13.20 1.43 26.62
CA ALA A 60 12.19 2.30 27.23
C ALA A 60 10.97 2.54 26.28
N PHE A 61 11.18 2.52 24.96
CA PHE A 61 10.12 2.69 23.97
C PHE A 61 9.42 1.37 23.63
N ALA A 62 10.10 0.24 23.75
CA ALA A 62 9.52 -1.07 23.47
C ALA A 62 8.29 -1.38 24.36
N LEU A 63 8.26 -0.86 25.60
CA LEU A 63 7.11 -0.97 26.50
C LEU A 63 5.87 -0.22 25.98
N TYR A 64 6.05 0.86 25.27
CA TYR A 64 4.96 1.69 24.73
C TYR A 64 4.63 1.39 23.27
N ALA A 65 5.43 0.53 22.63
CA ALA A 65 5.28 0.21 21.21
C ALA A 65 3.85 -0.27 20.86
N PRO A 66 3.19 -1.16 21.63
CA PRO A 66 1.82 -1.57 21.33
C PRO A 66 0.88 -0.38 21.21
N ALA A 67 0.77 0.41 22.28
CA ALA A 67 -0.14 1.56 22.30
C ALA A 67 0.23 2.65 21.27
N LEU A 68 1.51 2.81 20.96
CA LEU A 68 1.95 3.75 19.93
C LEU A 68 1.58 3.24 18.55
N LEU A 69 1.83 1.98 18.23
CA LEU A 69 1.53 1.38 16.93
C LEU A 69 0.03 1.35 16.65
N ASP A 70 -0.79 1.00 17.64
CA ASP A 70 -2.25 1.07 17.52
C ASP A 70 -2.72 2.47 17.17
N ARG A 71 -2.17 3.50 17.83
CA ARG A 71 -2.53 4.89 17.51
C ARG A 71 -2.00 5.38 16.16
N LEU A 72 -0.84 4.92 15.74
CA LEU A 72 -0.29 5.27 14.43
C LEU A 72 -1.07 4.61 13.28
N SER A 73 -1.60 3.41 13.54
CA SER A 73 -2.37 2.62 12.58
C SER A 73 -3.89 2.84 12.66
N ASP A 74 -4.37 3.60 13.65
CA ASP A 74 -5.76 4.04 13.72
C ASP A 74 -5.97 5.15 12.67
N PRO A 75 -6.93 5.02 11.75
CA PRO A 75 -7.19 6.04 10.73
C PRO A 75 -7.40 7.43 11.30
N TYR A 76 -8.03 7.54 12.46
CA TYR A 76 -8.50 8.80 13.01
C TYR A 76 -7.96 9.16 14.40
N ALA A 77 -6.93 8.48 14.89
CA ALA A 77 -6.33 8.85 16.17
C ALA A 77 -5.83 10.32 16.13
N PRO A 78 -6.24 11.17 17.08
CA PRO A 78 -5.89 12.58 17.07
C PRO A 78 -4.39 12.80 17.02
N HIS A 79 -3.92 13.65 16.10
CA HIS A 79 -2.54 14.12 15.90
C HIS A 79 -1.53 13.09 15.40
N VAL A 80 -1.82 11.80 15.44
CA VAL A 80 -0.84 10.74 15.11
C VAL A 80 -1.40 9.66 14.19
N GLY A 81 -2.70 9.53 14.04
CA GLY A 81 -3.35 8.56 13.17
C GLY A 81 -3.08 8.83 11.68
N ILE A 82 -3.55 7.93 10.83
CA ILE A 82 -3.25 7.95 9.39
C ILE A 82 -3.69 9.28 8.76
N ALA A 83 -4.90 9.78 9.06
CA ALA A 83 -5.40 11.05 8.53
C ALA A 83 -4.53 12.24 8.95
N ALA A 84 -4.05 12.26 10.19
CA ALA A 84 -3.17 13.33 10.66
C ALA A 84 -1.80 13.27 9.98
N GLN A 85 -1.25 12.08 9.76
CA GLN A 85 0.04 11.90 9.09
C GLN A 85 -0.01 12.25 7.61
N THR A 86 -1.08 11.85 6.92
CA THR A 86 -1.30 12.19 5.50
C THR A 86 -1.47 13.69 5.31
N ALA A 87 -2.30 14.34 6.12
CA ALA A 87 -2.47 15.79 6.08
C ALA A 87 -1.15 16.54 6.31
N LEU A 88 -0.34 16.12 7.31
CA LEU A 88 0.97 16.71 7.59
C LEU A 88 1.99 16.47 6.46
N ALA A 89 1.79 15.42 5.66
CA ALA A 89 2.66 15.10 4.54
C ALA A 89 2.29 15.84 3.26
N GLY A 90 1.11 16.43 3.17
CA GLY A 90 0.58 17.02 1.93
C GLY A 90 -0.06 15.99 1.01
N VAL A 91 -0.62 14.93 1.59
CA VAL A 91 -1.43 13.92 0.90
C VAL A 91 -2.89 14.32 1.04
N ASP A 92 -3.59 14.43 -0.08
CA ASP A 92 -4.98 14.88 -0.13
C ASP A 92 -5.95 13.73 0.14
N HIS A 93 -5.67 12.55 -0.42
CA HIS A 93 -6.50 11.36 -0.29
C HIS A 93 -5.66 10.12 0.00
N ALA A 94 -6.31 9.10 0.55
CA ALA A 94 -5.69 7.85 0.95
C ALA A 94 -6.47 6.62 0.45
N VAL A 95 -5.80 5.48 0.34
CA VAL A 95 -6.46 4.17 0.27
C VAL A 95 -6.06 3.35 1.46
N LEU A 96 -7.06 2.91 2.22
CA LEU A 96 -6.90 2.07 3.39
C LEU A 96 -7.16 0.60 3.02
N TYR A 97 -6.40 -0.32 3.58
CA TYR A 97 -6.52 -1.73 3.23
C TYR A 97 -7.06 -2.57 4.39
N ALA A 98 -8.09 -3.35 4.09
CA ALA A 98 -8.26 -4.59 4.81
C ALA A 98 -7.16 -5.57 4.40
N VAL A 99 -6.66 -6.37 5.34
CA VAL A 99 -5.64 -7.38 5.07
C VAL A 99 -5.71 -8.49 6.12
N TYR A 100 -5.46 -9.72 5.68
CA TYR A 100 -5.43 -10.89 6.56
C TYR A 100 -4.06 -11.56 6.42
N THR A 101 -3.15 -11.18 7.29
CA THR A 101 -1.75 -11.62 7.30
C THR A 101 -1.37 -12.13 8.70
N HIS A 102 -2.17 -13.06 9.21
CA HIS A 102 -2.09 -13.61 10.56
C HIS A 102 -0.70 -14.15 10.93
N HIS A 103 0.04 -14.64 9.94
CA HIS A 103 1.38 -15.21 10.13
C HIS A 103 2.47 -14.14 10.33
N THR A 104 2.18 -12.86 10.03
CA THR A 104 3.19 -11.79 10.03
C THR A 104 2.71 -10.53 10.73
N THR A 105 2.07 -9.62 9.98
CA THR A 105 1.71 -8.27 10.41
C THR A 105 0.31 -8.18 11.04
N GLY A 106 -0.37 -9.31 11.21
CA GLY A 106 -1.72 -9.36 11.80
C GLY A 106 -2.81 -9.21 10.76
N TYR A 107 -3.97 -8.76 11.19
CA TYR A 107 -5.09 -8.52 10.28
C TYR A 107 -5.84 -7.24 10.61
N TYR A 108 -6.44 -6.67 9.60
CA TYR A 108 -7.45 -5.63 9.68
C TYR A 108 -8.63 -6.06 8.80
N ALA A 109 -9.76 -6.39 9.45
CA ALA A 109 -10.88 -7.02 8.76
C ALA A 109 -11.64 -6.04 7.86
N ASN A 110 -12.32 -6.56 6.84
CA ASN A 110 -13.17 -5.75 5.94
C ASN A 110 -14.23 -4.96 6.72
N GLU A 111 -14.84 -5.56 7.73
CA GLU A 111 -15.88 -4.93 8.56
C GLU A 111 -15.31 -3.80 9.44
N ALA A 112 -14.04 -3.87 9.82
CA ALA A 112 -13.36 -2.78 10.52
C ALA A 112 -13.11 -1.62 9.56
N LEU A 113 -12.59 -1.92 8.37
CA LEU A 113 -12.37 -0.93 7.33
C LEU A 113 -13.69 -0.27 6.89
N GLU A 114 -14.76 -1.04 6.71
CA GLU A 114 -16.09 -0.50 6.38
C GLU A 114 -16.54 0.55 7.38
N ARG A 115 -16.42 0.26 8.69
CA ARG A 115 -16.73 1.24 9.75
C ARG A 115 -15.90 2.51 9.67
N ASP A 116 -14.61 2.40 9.31
CA ASP A 116 -13.77 3.58 9.14
C ASP A 116 -14.18 4.41 7.93
N LEU A 117 -14.53 3.75 6.83
CA LEU A 117 -14.99 4.42 5.61
C LEU A 117 -16.36 5.08 5.81
N ASP A 118 -17.18 4.55 6.72
CA ASP A 118 -18.48 5.12 7.10
C ASP A 118 -18.39 6.21 8.16
N ASP A 119 -17.22 6.41 8.77
CA ASP A 119 -17.03 7.45 9.77
C ASP A 119 -17.26 8.84 9.17
N ALA A 120 -17.91 9.72 9.95
CA ALA A 120 -18.19 11.09 9.52
C ALA A 120 -16.93 11.92 9.20
N ARG A 121 -15.76 11.48 9.67
CA ARG A 121 -14.45 12.08 9.36
C ARG A 121 -13.96 11.73 7.95
N ASN A 122 -14.52 10.70 7.33
CA ASN A 122 -14.33 10.38 5.92
C ASN A 122 -15.31 11.12 5.00
N ALA A 123 -15.62 12.36 5.35
CA ALA A 123 -16.56 13.16 4.58
C ALA A 123 -16.00 13.51 3.19
N VAL A 124 -16.91 13.66 2.24
CA VAL A 124 -16.59 14.12 0.89
C VAL A 124 -16.06 15.55 0.95
N GLY A 125 -14.90 15.77 0.38
CA GLY A 125 -14.22 17.06 0.31
C GLY A 125 -14.83 18.01 -0.74
N ALA A 126 -14.23 19.17 -0.91
CA ALA A 126 -14.68 20.17 -1.89
C ALA A 126 -14.44 19.74 -3.34
N ASP A 127 -13.57 18.78 -3.57
CA ASP A 127 -13.27 18.15 -4.87
C ASP A 127 -14.24 17.03 -5.26
N GLY A 128 -15.14 16.66 -4.38
CA GLY A 128 -16.15 15.61 -4.60
C GLY A 128 -15.71 14.22 -4.16
N ASP A 129 -14.49 14.06 -3.65
CA ASP A 129 -13.94 12.78 -3.20
C ASP A 129 -13.92 12.66 -1.67
N PRO A 130 -14.06 11.46 -1.08
CA PRO A 130 -13.82 11.23 0.34
C PRO A 130 -12.33 11.36 0.66
N TRP A 131 -11.98 11.54 1.95
CA TRP A 131 -10.58 11.49 2.36
C TRP A 131 -9.94 10.13 2.03
N ALA A 132 -10.67 9.02 2.22
CA ALA A 132 -10.14 7.69 1.94
C ALA A 132 -11.15 6.76 1.25
N TRP A 133 -10.63 5.91 0.40
CA TRP A 133 -11.27 4.71 -0.15
C TRP A 133 -10.69 3.47 0.51
N GLY A 134 -11.36 2.32 0.32
CA GLY A 134 -10.95 1.04 0.84
C GLY A 134 -10.63 0.00 -0.23
N PHE A 135 -9.68 -0.88 0.08
CA PHE A 135 -9.51 -2.15 -0.61
C PHE A 135 -9.94 -3.27 0.31
N ALA A 136 -10.89 -4.08 -0.16
CA ALA A 136 -11.28 -5.30 0.54
C ALA A 136 -10.21 -6.39 0.40
N SER A 137 -10.22 -7.38 1.29
CA SER A 137 -9.30 -8.51 1.24
C SER A 137 -10.03 -9.81 1.57
N VAL A 138 -9.32 -10.93 1.45
CA VAL A 138 -9.84 -12.27 1.76
C VAL A 138 -8.93 -12.95 2.78
N ASN A 139 -9.55 -13.55 3.79
CA ASN A 139 -8.85 -14.44 4.71
C ASN A 139 -8.75 -15.83 4.10
N PHE A 140 -7.52 -16.31 3.86
CA PHE A 140 -7.26 -17.66 3.35
C PHE A 140 -7.05 -18.68 4.47
N ASP A 141 -6.92 -18.27 5.72
CA ASP A 141 -6.97 -19.20 6.84
C ASP A 141 -8.36 -19.84 6.85
N ASP A 142 -8.43 -21.14 6.97
CA ASP A 142 -9.67 -21.91 6.87
C ASP A 142 -10.35 -21.88 5.48
N TRP A 143 -9.57 -21.66 4.42
CA TRP A 143 -10.07 -21.72 3.04
C TRP A 143 -10.27 -23.16 2.59
N ALA A 144 -11.42 -23.77 2.96
CA ALA A 144 -11.74 -25.14 2.59
C ALA A 144 -13.25 -25.33 2.34
N GLY A 145 -13.59 -26.14 1.33
CA GLY A 145 -14.96 -26.55 1.05
C GLY A 145 -15.92 -25.39 0.77
N ASP A 146 -17.11 -25.44 1.35
CA ASP A 146 -18.18 -24.45 1.15
C ASP A 146 -17.83 -23.05 1.67
N LEU A 147 -16.87 -22.94 2.61
CA LEU A 147 -16.43 -21.65 3.15
C LEU A 147 -15.81 -20.74 2.08
N ALA A 148 -15.18 -21.30 1.05
CA ALA A 148 -14.64 -20.51 -0.05
C ALA A 148 -15.75 -19.76 -0.81
N GLY A 149 -16.88 -20.41 -1.07
CA GLY A 149 -18.05 -19.82 -1.73
C GLY A 149 -18.64 -18.67 -0.91
N ASP A 150 -18.81 -18.86 0.38
CA ASP A 150 -19.36 -17.85 1.30
C ASP A 150 -18.43 -16.63 1.38
N ARG A 151 -17.10 -16.84 1.44
CA ARG A 151 -16.12 -15.76 1.47
C ARG A 151 -16.07 -14.96 0.18
N LEU A 152 -16.19 -15.61 -0.97
CA LEU A 152 -16.30 -14.91 -2.27
C LEU A 152 -17.62 -14.13 -2.39
N ALA A 153 -18.71 -14.67 -1.88
CA ALA A 153 -19.99 -13.95 -1.82
C ALA A 153 -19.90 -12.73 -0.90
N ALA A 154 -19.28 -12.86 0.28
CA ALA A 154 -19.02 -11.75 1.20
C ALA A 154 -18.10 -10.70 0.56
N LEU A 155 -17.00 -11.11 -0.10
CA LEU A 155 -16.13 -10.19 -0.84
C LEU A 155 -16.91 -9.39 -1.89
N ARG A 156 -17.74 -10.06 -2.70
CA ARG A 156 -18.60 -9.39 -3.71
C ARG A 156 -19.54 -8.38 -3.08
N SER A 157 -20.06 -8.66 -1.89
CA SER A 157 -21.05 -7.79 -1.23
C SER A 157 -20.48 -6.42 -0.87
N TYR A 158 -19.21 -6.28 -0.51
CA TYR A 158 -18.58 -4.98 -0.23
C TYR A 158 -18.65 -4.04 -1.44
N PHE A 159 -18.42 -4.55 -2.65
CA PHE A 159 -18.46 -3.74 -3.88
C PHE A 159 -19.87 -3.44 -4.36
N THR A 160 -20.84 -4.31 -4.10
CA THR A 160 -22.23 -4.08 -4.51
C THR A 160 -23.00 -3.22 -3.51
N ALA A 161 -22.69 -3.31 -2.22
CA ALA A 161 -23.33 -2.50 -1.17
C ALA A 161 -22.70 -1.09 -1.05
N HIS A 162 -21.40 -0.96 -1.30
CA HIS A 162 -20.63 0.27 -1.09
C HIS A 162 -19.69 0.56 -2.27
N PRO A 163 -20.21 0.72 -3.50
CA PRO A 163 -19.38 0.88 -4.71
C PRO A 163 -18.52 2.15 -4.68
N ASP A 164 -18.94 3.18 -3.93
CA ASP A 164 -18.20 4.45 -3.81
C ASP A 164 -17.07 4.38 -2.75
N ARG A 165 -16.98 3.29 -1.98
CA ARG A 165 -16.06 3.15 -0.85
C ARG A 165 -15.00 2.09 -1.07
N PHE A 166 -15.42 0.91 -1.51
CA PHE A 166 -14.50 -0.18 -1.85
C PHE A 166 -14.21 -0.16 -3.34
N ILE A 167 -12.96 0.16 -3.70
CA ILE A 167 -12.54 0.39 -5.09
C ILE A 167 -11.49 -0.59 -5.59
N GLY A 168 -11.11 -1.60 -4.80
CA GLY A 168 -10.13 -2.60 -5.17
C GLY A 168 -10.02 -3.74 -4.16
N ILE A 169 -9.26 -4.76 -4.53
CA ILE A 169 -8.96 -5.93 -3.68
C ILE A 169 -7.47 -5.92 -3.35
N LYS A 170 -7.12 -6.13 -2.08
CA LYS A 170 -5.73 -6.30 -1.60
C LYS A 170 -5.44 -7.75 -1.30
N LEU A 171 -4.36 -8.28 -1.88
CA LEU A 171 -3.81 -9.60 -1.58
C LEU A 171 -2.33 -9.49 -1.19
N ALA A 172 -1.88 -10.37 -0.30
CA ALA A 172 -0.52 -10.34 0.25
C ALA A 172 0.07 -11.77 0.31
N HIS A 173 0.27 -12.37 -0.84
CA HIS A 173 0.61 -13.79 -1.04
C HIS A 173 1.70 -14.32 -0.10
N ALA A 174 2.87 -13.65 -0.01
CA ALA A 174 3.96 -14.07 0.87
C ALA A 174 3.55 -14.06 2.36
N HIS A 175 2.71 -13.11 2.76
CA HIS A 175 2.21 -12.95 4.13
C HIS A 175 1.01 -13.84 4.42
N GLN A 176 0.19 -14.14 3.41
CA GLN A 176 -0.96 -15.06 3.48
C GLN A 176 -0.54 -16.52 3.28
N GLN A 177 0.72 -16.77 2.93
CA GLN A 177 1.31 -18.10 2.70
C GLN A 177 0.60 -18.93 1.61
N VAL A 178 0.07 -18.26 0.59
CA VAL A 178 -0.59 -18.86 -0.57
C VAL A 178 0.11 -18.40 -1.84
N PRO A 179 0.69 -19.30 -2.67
CA PRO A 179 1.46 -18.91 -3.85
C PRO A 179 0.56 -18.30 -4.94
N PHE A 180 1.12 -17.50 -5.84
CA PHE A 180 0.40 -16.84 -6.92
C PHE A 180 -0.44 -17.76 -7.80
N THR A 181 0.02 -18.99 -7.98
CA THR A 181 -0.62 -19.98 -8.85
C THR A 181 -1.66 -20.83 -8.14
N ASP A 182 -1.93 -20.61 -6.85
CA ASP A 182 -2.90 -21.40 -6.11
C ASP A 182 -4.32 -21.18 -6.66
N PRO A 183 -5.08 -22.26 -6.92
CA PRO A 183 -6.45 -22.16 -7.42
C PRO A 183 -7.41 -21.35 -6.53
N ALA A 184 -7.11 -21.18 -5.23
CA ALA A 184 -7.90 -20.38 -4.30
C ALA A 184 -8.06 -18.94 -4.77
N TYR A 185 -7.04 -18.36 -5.44
CA TYR A 185 -7.09 -16.99 -5.96
C TYR A 185 -7.95 -16.85 -7.21
N GLN A 186 -8.17 -17.93 -7.97
CA GLN A 186 -8.96 -17.85 -9.19
C GLN A 186 -10.35 -17.27 -8.95
N GLY A 187 -11.02 -17.69 -7.88
CA GLY A 187 -12.33 -17.16 -7.48
C GLY A 187 -12.28 -15.66 -7.12
N VAL A 188 -11.19 -15.22 -6.49
CA VAL A 188 -10.99 -13.80 -6.14
C VAL A 188 -10.83 -12.94 -7.40
N TYR A 189 -10.04 -13.38 -8.38
CA TYR A 189 -9.88 -12.68 -9.66
C TYR A 189 -11.18 -12.65 -10.46
N GLN A 190 -11.98 -13.72 -10.39
CA GLN A 190 -13.32 -13.74 -11.01
C GLN A 190 -14.24 -12.71 -10.36
N VAL A 191 -14.27 -12.61 -9.02
CA VAL A 191 -15.03 -11.55 -8.34
C VAL A 191 -14.55 -10.17 -8.77
N ALA A 192 -13.23 -9.94 -8.83
CA ALA A 192 -12.68 -8.67 -9.28
C ALA A 192 -13.17 -8.29 -10.70
N ALA A 193 -13.16 -9.26 -11.63
CA ALA A 193 -13.65 -9.07 -12.98
C ALA A 193 -15.16 -8.80 -13.05
N GLU A 194 -15.95 -9.50 -12.22
CA GLU A 194 -17.42 -9.34 -12.15
C GLU A 194 -17.82 -7.97 -11.63
N VAL A 195 -17.13 -7.46 -10.60
CA VAL A 195 -17.43 -6.15 -10.00
C VAL A 195 -16.65 -5.00 -10.62
N GLY A 196 -15.71 -5.30 -11.53
CA GLY A 196 -14.97 -4.29 -12.29
C GLY A 196 -13.92 -3.53 -11.49
N VAL A 197 -13.27 -4.17 -10.51
CA VAL A 197 -12.26 -3.51 -9.66
C VAL A 197 -10.85 -4.09 -9.87
N PRO A 198 -9.79 -3.28 -9.74
CA PRO A 198 -8.41 -3.76 -9.77
C PRO A 198 -8.05 -4.62 -8.56
N VAL A 199 -7.02 -5.45 -8.73
CA VAL A 199 -6.42 -6.26 -7.66
C VAL A 199 -4.99 -5.80 -7.41
N LEU A 200 -4.70 -5.39 -6.18
CA LEU A 200 -3.37 -5.05 -5.74
C LEU A 200 -2.72 -6.24 -5.04
N LEU A 201 -1.53 -6.59 -5.49
CA LEU A 201 -0.78 -7.77 -5.07
C LEU A 201 0.53 -7.33 -4.40
N HIS A 202 0.79 -7.81 -3.19
CA HIS A 202 2.14 -7.69 -2.62
C HIS A 202 3.13 -8.44 -3.49
N THR A 203 4.19 -7.78 -3.95
CA THR A 203 5.29 -8.38 -4.71
C THR A 203 6.64 -8.01 -4.10
N GLY A 204 7.63 -8.88 -4.30
CA GLY A 204 8.94 -8.70 -3.74
C GLY A 204 9.17 -9.36 -2.38
N PHE A 205 10.42 -9.44 -2.01
CA PHE A 205 10.87 -10.11 -0.80
C PHE A 205 10.47 -9.34 0.46
N SER A 206 9.81 -10.02 1.40
CA SER A 206 9.47 -9.46 2.71
C SER A 206 10.40 -9.99 3.79
N PRO A 207 11.06 -9.14 4.57
CA PRO A 207 11.91 -9.55 5.70
C PRO A 207 11.12 -9.90 6.96
N PHE A 208 9.79 -9.79 6.95
CA PHE A 208 8.98 -10.09 8.13
C PHE A 208 9.04 -11.57 8.48
N PRO A 209 9.32 -11.93 9.76
CA PRO A 209 9.25 -13.31 10.22
C PRO A 209 7.86 -13.90 9.97
N GLY A 210 7.81 -15.09 9.37
CA GLY A 210 6.58 -15.76 8.97
C GLY A 210 6.13 -15.48 7.53
N ALA A 211 6.71 -14.48 6.85
CA ALA A 211 6.51 -14.33 5.42
C ALA A 211 7.26 -15.42 4.64
N GLN A 212 6.67 -15.86 3.53
CA GLN A 212 7.31 -16.84 2.65
C GLN A 212 8.47 -16.18 1.87
N SER A 213 9.60 -16.86 1.86
CA SER A 213 10.80 -16.44 1.14
C SER A 213 11.02 -17.18 -0.19
N ASP A 214 10.14 -18.10 -0.54
CA ASP A 214 10.15 -18.77 -1.84
C ASP A 214 9.60 -17.79 -2.91
N PRO A 215 10.30 -17.59 -4.05
CA PRO A 215 9.85 -16.74 -5.14
C PRO A 215 8.43 -17.04 -5.66
N ALA A 216 7.93 -18.26 -5.53
CA ALA A 216 6.56 -18.62 -5.89
C ALA A 216 5.48 -17.74 -5.19
N TYR A 217 5.83 -17.09 -4.07
CA TYR A 217 4.91 -16.29 -3.27
C TYR A 217 5.07 -14.78 -3.47
N TYR A 218 6.15 -14.31 -4.11
CA TYR A 218 6.43 -12.89 -4.21
C TYR A 218 7.00 -12.42 -5.56
N ASP A 219 7.53 -13.34 -6.40
CA ASP A 219 8.09 -12.97 -7.70
C ASP A 219 6.96 -12.77 -8.73
N PRO A 220 6.80 -11.56 -9.29
CA PRO A 220 5.73 -11.26 -10.25
C PRO A 220 5.69 -12.16 -11.49
N LEU A 221 6.78 -12.82 -11.87
CA LEU A 221 6.79 -13.76 -12.98
C LEU A 221 5.75 -14.89 -12.80
N GLY A 222 5.48 -15.29 -11.55
CA GLY A 222 4.45 -16.27 -11.23
C GLY A 222 3.01 -15.83 -11.59
N LEU A 223 2.80 -14.55 -11.89
CA LEU A 223 1.49 -14.00 -12.26
C LEU A 223 1.24 -13.98 -13.77
N GLU A 224 2.22 -14.28 -14.62
CA GLU A 224 2.10 -14.08 -16.07
C GLU A 224 0.87 -14.78 -16.68
N ALA A 225 0.64 -16.04 -16.34
CA ALA A 225 -0.51 -16.79 -16.83
C ALA A 225 -1.84 -16.22 -16.33
N VAL A 226 -1.89 -15.74 -15.09
CA VAL A 226 -3.08 -15.12 -14.50
C VAL A 226 -3.38 -13.79 -15.18
N VAL A 227 -2.37 -12.94 -15.33
CA VAL A 227 -2.50 -11.63 -15.97
C VAL A 227 -2.99 -11.77 -17.42
N ALA A 228 -2.44 -12.74 -18.16
CA ALA A 228 -2.86 -13.03 -19.54
C ALA A 228 -4.30 -13.57 -19.61
N ALA A 229 -4.73 -14.38 -18.63
CA ALA A 229 -6.09 -14.91 -18.59
C ALA A 229 -7.16 -13.82 -18.32
N PHE A 230 -6.77 -12.73 -17.70
CA PHE A 230 -7.66 -11.61 -17.35
C PHE A 230 -7.32 -10.30 -18.08
N ASP A 231 -6.77 -10.36 -19.27
CA ASP A 231 -6.39 -9.18 -20.06
C ASP A 231 -7.57 -8.54 -20.84
N GLY A 232 -8.71 -9.21 -20.90
CA GLY A 232 -9.89 -8.80 -21.65
C GLY A 232 -9.79 -9.07 -23.16
N ALA A 233 -8.63 -9.50 -23.68
CA ALA A 233 -8.46 -9.86 -25.08
C ALA A 233 -8.76 -11.34 -25.35
N HIS A 234 -8.48 -12.20 -24.39
CA HIS A 234 -8.68 -13.63 -24.45
C HIS A 234 -9.99 -14.12 -23.81
N GLY A 235 -10.86 -13.20 -23.34
CA GLY A 235 -12.14 -13.49 -22.71
C GLY A 235 -12.88 -12.19 -22.32
N PRO A 236 -14.12 -12.29 -21.84
CA PRO A 236 -14.89 -11.11 -21.44
C PRO A 236 -14.39 -10.48 -20.12
N ALA A 237 -13.60 -11.21 -19.35
CA ALA A 237 -13.14 -10.79 -18.05
C ALA A 237 -11.84 -9.98 -18.16
N ARG A 238 -11.84 -8.75 -17.63
CA ARG A 238 -10.64 -7.95 -17.47
C ARG A 238 -10.44 -7.62 -16.00
N VAL A 239 -9.20 -7.79 -15.53
CA VAL A 239 -8.73 -7.33 -14.23
C VAL A 239 -7.46 -6.53 -14.44
N ASP A 240 -7.38 -5.34 -13.88
CA ASP A 240 -6.13 -4.59 -13.78
C ASP A 240 -5.40 -5.03 -12.51
N PHE A 241 -4.15 -5.47 -12.66
CA PHE A 241 -3.30 -5.95 -11.57
C PHE A 241 -2.29 -4.88 -11.19
N VAL A 242 -2.25 -4.51 -9.91
CA VAL A 242 -1.29 -3.53 -9.38
C VAL A 242 -0.22 -4.28 -8.59
N LEU A 243 1.02 -4.23 -9.05
CA LEU A 243 2.16 -4.85 -8.38
C LEU A 243 2.72 -3.90 -7.32
N SER A 244 2.37 -4.13 -6.04
CA SER A 244 2.93 -3.33 -4.94
C SER A 244 4.44 -3.49 -4.88
N HIS A 245 5.10 -2.40 -4.54
CA HIS A 245 6.55 -2.38 -4.28
C HIS A 245 7.44 -2.69 -5.49
N VAL A 246 6.86 -2.90 -6.68
CA VAL A 246 7.64 -3.23 -7.91
C VAL A 246 8.60 -4.40 -7.68
N GLY A 247 8.21 -5.44 -6.95
CA GLY A 247 9.09 -6.58 -6.66
C GLY A 247 10.24 -6.29 -5.69
N GLN A 248 10.13 -5.28 -4.85
CA GLN A 248 11.17 -4.79 -3.94
C GLN A 248 11.93 -5.91 -3.20
N GLY A 249 13.19 -5.63 -2.84
CA GLY A 249 14.02 -6.52 -2.01
C GLY A 249 14.73 -7.63 -2.77
N ASP A 250 14.22 -8.09 -3.93
CA ASP A 250 14.86 -9.05 -4.82
C ASP A 250 15.05 -8.44 -6.22
N ALA A 251 16.29 -8.40 -6.70
CA ALA A 251 16.63 -7.77 -7.98
C ALA A 251 15.95 -8.46 -9.18
N ARG A 252 15.71 -9.78 -9.11
CA ARG A 252 14.99 -10.52 -10.16
C ARG A 252 13.51 -10.17 -10.14
N ALA A 253 12.90 -10.14 -8.96
CA ALA A 253 11.50 -9.77 -8.83
C ALA A 253 11.24 -8.33 -9.31
N VAL A 254 12.17 -7.40 -9.09
CA VAL A 254 12.11 -6.05 -9.68
C VAL A 254 12.16 -6.09 -11.20
N ALA A 255 13.07 -6.87 -11.78
CA ALA A 255 13.17 -7.03 -13.24
C ALA A 255 11.87 -7.62 -13.82
N HIS A 256 11.36 -8.70 -13.22
CA HIS A 256 10.12 -9.37 -13.64
C HIS A 256 8.88 -8.48 -13.49
N ALA A 257 8.78 -7.65 -12.44
CA ALA A 257 7.69 -6.67 -12.31
C ALA A 257 7.67 -5.67 -13.48
N LEU A 258 8.84 -5.16 -13.85
CA LEU A 258 8.99 -4.22 -14.96
C LEU A 258 8.72 -4.87 -16.32
N GLU A 259 9.15 -6.13 -16.51
CA GLU A 259 8.91 -6.90 -17.73
C GLU A 259 7.43 -7.25 -17.89
N LEU A 260 6.80 -7.74 -16.83
CA LEU A 260 5.38 -8.06 -16.83
C LEU A 260 4.52 -6.82 -17.12
N ALA A 261 4.84 -5.68 -16.50
CA ALA A 261 4.16 -4.43 -16.79
C ALA A 261 4.40 -3.93 -18.22
N ALA A 262 5.55 -4.18 -18.81
CA ALA A 262 5.82 -3.82 -20.19
C ALA A 262 5.07 -4.72 -21.20
N ALA A 263 4.92 -6.01 -20.89
CA ALA A 263 4.27 -6.99 -21.74
C ALA A 263 2.73 -6.92 -21.69
N HIS A 264 2.15 -6.57 -20.53
CA HIS A 264 0.71 -6.65 -20.29
C HIS A 264 0.09 -5.29 -19.96
N PRO A 265 -0.87 -4.79 -20.78
CA PRO A 265 -1.47 -3.47 -20.58
C PRO A 265 -2.37 -3.37 -19.35
N ASN A 266 -2.78 -4.47 -18.76
CA ASN A 266 -3.54 -4.58 -17.51
C ASN A 266 -2.65 -4.73 -16.27
N VAL A 267 -1.34 -4.53 -16.38
CA VAL A 267 -0.41 -4.52 -15.24
C VAL A 267 0.05 -3.11 -14.94
N TRP A 268 -0.09 -2.73 -13.68
CA TRP A 268 0.29 -1.45 -13.11
C TRP A 268 1.36 -1.64 -12.05
N LEU A 269 2.14 -0.61 -11.79
CA LEU A 269 3.21 -0.61 -10.78
C LEU A 269 2.85 0.36 -9.65
N GLU A 270 3.16 -0.03 -8.41
CA GLU A 270 3.00 0.83 -7.25
C GLU A 270 4.34 0.94 -6.52
N ILE A 271 4.82 2.18 -6.32
CA ILE A 271 6.20 2.49 -5.95
C ILE A 271 6.44 2.67 -4.45
N SER A 272 5.73 1.96 -3.58
CA SER A 272 6.00 1.99 -2.14
C SER A 272 7.21 1.15 -1.73
N ALA A 273 7.67 1.33 -0.51
CA ALA A 273 8.74 0.56 0.16
C ALA A 273 10.12 0.53 -0.55
N LEU A 274 10.32 1.27 -1.62
CA LEU A 274 11.57 1.30 -2.41
C LEU A 274 12.73 2.07 -1.75
N ASN A 275 12.53 2.59 -0.56
CA ASN A 275 13.57 3.26 0.25
C ASN A 275 14.54 2.30 0.94
N ARG A 276 14.31 1.00 0.82
CA ARG A 276 15.17 -0.07 1.37
C ARG A 276 16.18 -0.54 0.32
N PRO A 277 17.36 -1.03 0.73
CA PRO A 277 18.29 -1.68 -0.20
C PRO A 277 17.74 -3.03 -0.66
N LEU A 278 18.32 -3.57 -1.73
CA LEU A 278 18.12 -4.95 -2.14
C LEU A 278 18.59 -5.90 -1.04
N GLN A 279 17.93 -7.02 -0.89
CA GLN A 279 18.26 -8.10 0.02
C GLN A 279 18.76 -9.34 -0.74
N VAL A 280 18.27 -9.50 -1.97
CA VAL A 280 18.66 -10.59 -2.88
C VAL A 280 19.10 -9.96 -4.21
N ASP A 281 20.24 -10.41 -4.73
CA ASP A 281 20.78 -9.97 -6.02
C ASP A 281 20.20 -10.75 -7.23
N LEU A 282 20.71 -10.45 -8.42
CA LEU A 282 20.27 -11.12 -9.65
C LEU A 282 20.64 -12.61 -9.69
N ASP A 283 21.66 -13.03 -8.96
CA ASP A 283 22.08 -14.45 -8.87
C ASP A 283 21.31 -15.23 -7.79
N GLY A 284 20.45 -14.53 -7.03
CA GLY A 284 19.69 -15.12 -5.93
C GLY A 284 20.51 -15.22 -4.63
N LEU A 285 21.61 -14.50 -4.52
CA LEU A 285 22.46 -14.46 -3.35
C LEU A 285 22.13 -13.23 -2.47
N PRO A 286 22.52 -13.23 -1.18
CA PRO A 286 22.35 -12.07 -0.33
C PRO A 286 23.04 -10.84 -0.92
N ALA A 287 22.28 -9.78 -1.19
CA ALA A 287 22.82 -8.53 -1.70
C ALA A 287 23.62 -7.80 -0.61
N THR A 288 24.72 -7.17 -1.01
CA THR A 288 25.62 -6.43 -0.11
C THR A 288 25.47 -4.91 -0.23
N GLY A 289 24.64 -4.43 -1.16
CA GLY A 289 24.40 -3.00 -1.38
C GLY A 289 23.60 -2.38 -0.23
N THR A 290 23.87 -1.12 0.06
CA THR A 290 23.16 -0.34 1.09
C THR A 290 22.28 0.76 0.50
N GLU A 291 22.36 0.96 -0.81
CA GLU A 291 21.64 2.02 -1.50
C GLU A 291 20.15 1.70 -1.65
N PRO A 292 19.28 2.69 -1.52
CA PRO A 292 17.84 2.51 -1.74
C PRO A 292 17.54 2.16 -3.20
N GLN A 293 16.48 1.39 -3.44
CA GLN A 293 16.13 0.90 -4.77
C GLN A 293 15.48 1.97 -5.66
N TYR A 294 14.80 2.97 -5.07
CA TYR A 294 13.96 3.90 -5.82
C TYR A 294 14.67 4.64 -6.97
N PRO A 295 15.95 5.07 -6.89
CA PRO A 295 16.56 5.79 -8.00
C PRO A 295 16.65 4.92 -9.27
N ALA A 296 17.09 3.67 -9.12
CA ALA A 296 17.23 2.74 -10.22
C ALA A 296 15.86 2.31 -10.78
N VAL A 297 14.91 2.03 -9.91
CA VAL A 297 13.54 1.61 -10.28
C VAL A 297 12.82 2.73 -11.03
N LEU A 298 12.85 3.97 -10.55
CA LEU A 298 12.22 5.11 -11.22
C LEU A 298 12.84 5.38 -12.59
N ALA A 299 14.15 5.31 -12.72
CA ALA A 299 14.83 5.43 -14.01
C ALA A 299 14.41 4.31 -14.98
N ALA A 300 14.29 3.07 -14.49
CA ALA A 300 13.88 1.92 -15.29
C ALA A 300 12.40 2.01 -15.74
N ILE A 301 11.49 2.48 -14.88
CA ILE A 301 10.09 2.75 -15.21
C ILE A 301 10.02 3.77 -16.36
N ARG A 302 10.76 4.87 -16.25
CA ARG A 302 10.80 5.89 -17.29
C ARG A 302 11.34 5.35 -18.62
N ALA A 303 12.47 4.64 -18.56
CA ALA A 303 13.12 4.08 -19.75
C ALA A 303 12.21 3.09 -20.51
N ARG A 304 11.28 2.42 -19.80
CA ARG A 304 10.32 1.49 -20.41
C ARG A 304 8.97 2.13 -20.79
N GLY A 305 8.80 3.45 -20.59
CA GLY A 305 7.54 4.14 -20.90
C GLY A 305 6.38 3.76 -19.99
N LEU A 306 6.66 3.30 -18.75
CA LEU A 306 5.66 2.80 -17.79
C LEU A 306 5.09 3.88 -16.86
N ILE A 307 5.51 5.13 -16.98
CA ILE A 307 5.08 6.24 -16.11
C ILE A 307 3.56 6.33 -16.07
N GLY A 308 2.87 6.21 -17.20
CA GLY A 308 1.41 6.25 -17.28
C GLY A 308 0.69 5.10 -16.54
N ARG A 309 1.39 4.06 -16.11
CA ARG A 309 0.85 2.93 -15.33
C ARG A 309 1.60 2.75 -14.00
N THR A 310 2.12 3.85 -13.44
CA THR A 310 2.80 3.88 -12.15
C THR A 310 2.00 4.73 -11.17
N LEU A 311 1.85 4.22 -9.95
CA LEU A 311 1.03 4.77 -8.88
C LEU A 311 1.92 5.07 -7.66
N PHE A 312 1.65 6.20 -7.01
CA PHE A 312 2.33 6.58 -5.77
C PHE A 312 1.70 5.89 -4.56
N ALA A 313 2.54 5.44 -3.66
CA ALA A 313 2.16 4.92 -2.35
C ALA A 313 3.34 4.92 -1.38
N THR A 314 3.07 4.78 -0.07
CA THR A 314 4.12 4.78 0.96
C THR A 314 4.30 3.46 1.69
N ASP A 315 3.30 2.58 1.72
CA ASP A 315 3.26 1.39 2.57
C ASP A 315 3.35 1.77 4.06
N GLY A 316 2.66 2.85 4.40
CA GLY A 316 2.61 3.41 5.75
C GLY A 316 1.29 3.14 6.46
N PRO A 317 1.09 3.78 7.62
CA PRO A 317 2.10 4.45 8.41
C PRO A 317 2.89 3.46 9.24
N GLN A 318 4.18 3.66 9.36
CA GLN A 318 5.03 2.83 10.23
C GLN A 318 5.48 3.61 11.47
N TYR A 319 5.64 4.93 11.32
CA TYR A 319 5.97 5.88 12.38
C TYR A 319 5.68 7.31 11.92
N SER A 320 5.58 8.24 12.87
CA SER A 320 5.26 9.64 12.57
C SER A 320 6.25 10.27 11.57
N GLY A 321 5.73 10.91 10.55
CA GLY A 321 6.51 11.57 9.51
C GLY A 321 7.01 10.63 8.39
N ALA A 322 6.78 9.32 8.46
CA ALA A 322 7.21 8.36 7.44
C ALA A 322 6.61 8.70 6.07
N VAL A 323 5.31 8.98 6.00
CA VAL A 323 4.61 9.35 4.77
C VAL A 323 5.28 10.57 4.12
N ARG A 324 5.50 11.64 4.89
CA ARG A 324 6.13 12.87 4.40
C ARG A 324 7.55 12.63 3.89
N ALA A 325 8.36 11.89 4.66
CA ALA A 325 9.73 11.60 4.27
C ALA A 325 9.80 10.75 3.00
N TYR A 326 8.91 9.78 2.86
CA TYR A 326 8.84 8.93 1.68
C TYR A 326 8.41 9.73 0.45
N LEU A 327 7.33 10.49 0.54
CA LEU A 327 6.82 11.33 -0.55
C LEU A 327 7.91 12.28 -1.08
N GLY A 328 8.64 12.96 -0.17
CA GLY A 328 9.74 13.85 -0.55
C GLY A 328 10.85 13.13 -1.31
N ARG A 329 11.21 11.91 -0.90
CA ARG A 329 12.22 11.08 -1.59
C ARG A 329 11.74 10.64 -2.97
N MET A 330 10.47 10.23 -3.11
CA MET A 330 9.92 9.81 -4.40
C MET A 330 9.87 10.97 -5.38
N VAL A 331 9.42 12.15 -4.95
CA VAL A 331 9.42 13.36 -5.80
C VAL A 331 10.85 13.72 -6.24
N ALA A 332 11.80 13.76 -5.30
CA ALA A 332 13.20 14.03 -5.63
C ALA A 332 13.80 12.97 -6.57
N GLY A 333 13.46 11.70 -6.35
CA GLY A 333 13.89 10.58 -7.21
C GLY A 333 13.33 10.67 -8.63
N MET A 334 12.06 11.01 -8.78
CA MET A 334 11.43 11.23 -10.09
C MET A 334 12.07 12.40 -10.82
N GLN A 335 12.33 13.52 -10.12
CA GLN A 335 13.03 14.66 -10.70
C GLN A 335 14.45 14.28 -11.16
N ALA A 336 15.21 13.55 -10.34
CA ALA A 336 16.54 13.08 -10.67
C ALA A 336 16.54 12.10 -11.87
N ALA A 337 15.50 11.28 -12.00
CA ALA A 337 15.29 10.39 -13.14
C ALA A 337 14.78 11.15 -14.41
N GLY A 338 14.56 12.46 -14.31
CA GLY A 338 14.17 13.31 -15.43
C GLY A 338 12.67 13.27 -15.78
N TYR A 339 11.80 12.95 -14.82
CA TYR A 339 10.35 13.08 -14.99
C TYR A 339 9.97 14.55 -15.13
N THR A 340 9.07 14.85 -16.04
CA THR A 340 8.44 16.17 -16.15
C THR A 340 7.46 16.41 -14.98
N THR A 341 7.08 17.65 -14.73
CA THR A 341 6.06 17.98 -13.72
C THR A 341 4.74 17.27 -13.98
N ASP A 342 4.33 17.13 -15.25
CA ASP A 342 3.10 16.42 -15.63
C ASP A 342 3.20 14.91 -15.38
N GLU A 343 4.35 14.29 -15.65
CA GLU A 343 4.61 12.89 -15.35
C GLU A 343 4.60 12.64 -13.83
N ILE A 344 5.18 13.55 -13.03
CA ILE A 344 5.12 13.48 -11.56
C ILE A 344 3.66 13.61 -11.08
N ALA A 345 2.90 14.57 -11.61
CA ALA A 345 1.48 14.72 -11.28
C ALA A 345 0.66 13.48 -11.66
N ALA A 346 0.97 12.85 -12.79
CA ALA A 346 0.34 11.60 -13.19
C ALA A 346 0.61 10.47 -12.18
N VAL A 347 1.85 10.29 -11.73
CA VAL A 347 2.22 9.27 -10.73
C VAL A 347 1.60 9.56 -9.37
N LEU A 348 1.60 10.82 -8.92
CA LEU A 348 1.11 11.18 -7.59
C LEU A 348 -0.42 11.06 -7.44
N ALA A 349 -1.20 11.30 -8.49
CA ALA A 349 -2.66 11.25 -8.42
C ALA A 349 -3.35 10.89 -9.74
N GLY A 350 -2.88 11.39 -10.88
CA GLY A 350 -3.60 11.27 -12.16
C GLY A 350 -3.82 9.83 -12.61
N ASN A 351 -2.83 8.98 -12.44
CA ASN A 351 -2.91 7.56 -12.79
C ASN A 351 -3.90 6.81 -11.89
N PHE A 352 -3.90 7.12 -10.59
CA PHE A 352 -4.87 6.57 -9.65
C PHE A 352 -6.30 6.90 -10.07
N ARG A 353 -6.60 8.18 -10.32
CA ARG A 353 -7.94 8.62 -10.74
C ARG A 353 -8.38 7.91 -12.02
N ARG A 354 -7.48 7.72 -12.97
CA ARG A 354 -7.78 7.01 -14.22
C ARG A 354 -8.05 5.52 -14.03
N LEU A 355 -7.36 4.87 -13.08
CA LEU A 355 -7.54 3.43 -12.85
C LEU A 355 -8.75 3.12 -11.98
N PHE A 356 -8.96 3.87 -10.89
CA PHE A 356 -9.92 3.52 -9.84
C PHE A 356 -11.18 4.37 -9.86
N LEU A 357 -11.09 5.63 -10.26
CA LEU A 357 -12.20 6.57 -10.25
C LEU A 357 -12.60 6.83 -11.69
N HIS A 358 -13.25 5.88 -12.35
CA HIS A 358 -13.70 6.03 -13.73
C HIS A 358 -14.44 7.36 -13.86
N SER A 359 -13.87 8.28 -14.65
CA SER A 359 -14.54 9.54 -14.95
C SER A 359 -15.86 9.19 -15.63
N SER A 360 -16.95 9.35 -14.89
CA SER A 360 -18.33 9.28 -15.40
C SER A 360 -18.55 10.35 -16.45
#